data_810aff675870446ed396abea1f994675
#
_entry.id   810aff675870446ed396abea1f994675
#
_cell.length_a   1.000
_cell.length_b   1.000
_cell.length_c   1.000
_cell.angle_alpha   90.00
_cell.angle_beta   90.00
_cell.angle_gamma   90.00
#
_symmetry.space_group_name_H-M   'P 1'
#
loop_
_entity.id
_entity.type
_entity.pdbx_description
1 polymer ?
#
loop_
_entity_poly.entity_id
_entity_poly.type
_entity_poly.pdbx_seq_one_letter_code
_entity_poly.pdbx_strand_id
1 'polypeptide(L)'
;MEILSAIVQLLGGLALFLYGIELMGDGLKNSSGAALKRVLEKVTGNVVMGVLTGALVTAVIQSSTATIVLTLALIGAGVLNLRQAVSIVMGANIGTTVTAQIIRLGSIQSDGSWLLWLFDTDTLAPIALIIGIVLLMFIKSKRSNTIGDICIGFGILFVGLNLMTSGVEPLVGTDAFIAFVRFLNNPLFGILFGLVLTVIVQSSSATVGMLQTVASVPGAGITFAMAYPVIMGINLGTCVTTAMVCSIGSSKDAKRTGVVHIAFNTIGTILFLLLMTVLRKLSVFSAEFWVRSVDL
;
A
#
# COMPACT_ATOMS: atom_id res chain seq x y z
N MET A 1 19.40 23.29 -12.04
CA MET A 1 19.63 21.96 -12.69
C MET A 1 19.39 20.83 -11.68
N GLU A 2 19.93 20.89 -10.46
CA GLU A 2 19.79 19.85 -9.42
C GLU A 2 18.34 19.54 -9.02
N ILE A 3 17.54 20.58 -8.73
CA ILE A 3 16.11 20.39 -8.36
C ILE A 3 15.32 19.73 -9.51
N LEU A 4 15.57 20.10 -10.76
CA LEU A 4 14.90 19.48 -11.90
C LEU A 4 15.29 18.01 -12.03
N SER A 5 16.58 17.68 -11.86
CA SER A 5 17.08 16.30 -11.84
C SER A 5 16.44 15.50 -10.71
N ALA A 6 16.33 16.06 -9.51
CA ALA A 6 15.69 15.46 -8.35
C ALA A 6 14.21 15.13 -8.62
N ILE A 7 13.47 16.08 -9.21
CA ILE A 7 12.06 15.87 -9.59
C ILE A 7 11.92 14.77 -10.64
N VAL A 8 12.79 14.75 -11.65
CA VAL A 8 12.77 13.70 -12.69
C VAL A 8 13.07 12.33 -12.10
N GLN A 9 14.04 12.23 -11.18
CA GLN A 9 14.38 11.00 -10.47
C GLN A 9 13.21 10.54 -9.59
N LEU A 10 12.59 11.44 -8.84
CA LEU A 10 11.43 11.12 -8.01
C LEU A 10 10.26 10.60 -8.84
N LEU A 11 9.91 11.28 -9.92
CA LEU A 11 8.81 10.86 -10.81
C LEU A 11 9.15 9.58 -11.59
N GLY A 12 10.39 9.42 -12.03
CA GLY A 12 10.87 8.20 -12.70
C GLY A 12 10.87 7.01 -11.74
N GLY A 13 11.34 7.22 -10.51
CA GLY A 13 11.28 6.24 -9.43
C GLY A 13 9.85 5.82 -9.10
N LEU A 14 8.93 6.80 -8.99
CA LEU A 14 7.52 6.54 -8.79
C LEU A 14 6.91 5.71 -9.93
N ALA A 15 7.24 6.02 -11.17
CA ALA A 15 6.76 5.27 -12.33
C ALA A 15 7.24 3.80 -12.29
N LEU A 16 8.53 3.56 -11.99
CA LEU A 16 9.07 2.21 -11.82
C LEU A 16 8.42 1.48 -10.64
N PHE A 17 8.27 2.16 -9.52
CA PHE A 17 7.64 1.60 -8.32
C PHE A 17 6.20 1.14 -8.59
N LEU A 18 5.39 2.00 -9.24
CA LEU A 18 4.02 1.67 -9.62
C LEU A 18 3.97 0.50 -10.59
N TYR A 19 4.82 0.50 -11.61
CA TYR A 19 4.90 -0.59 -12.58
C TYR A 19 5.35 -1.89 -11.92
N GLY A 20 6.32 -1.83 -11.00
CA GLY A 20 6.78 -3.00 -10.23
C GLY A 20 5.67 -3.64 -9.40
N ILE A 21 4.88 -2.82 -8.66
CA ILE A 21 3.71 -3.31 -7.92
C ILE A 21 2.69 -3.96 -8.85
N GLU A 22 2.38 -3.32 -9.97
CA GLU A 22 1.39 -3.82 -10.93
C GLU A 22 1.83 -5.15 -11.55
N LEU A 23 3.07 -5.23 -12.02
CA LEU A 23 3.64 -6.44 -12.62
C LEU A 23 3.69 -7.60 -11.62
N MET A 24 4.14 -7.35 -10.39
CA MET A 24 4.13 -8.33 -9.31
C MET A 24 2.70 -8.79 -8.98
N GLY A 25 1.78 -7.85 -8.86
CA GLY A 25 0.36 -8.12 -8.57
C GLY A 25 -0.32 -8.95 -9.66
N ASP A 26 -0.08 -8.63 -10.93
CA ASP A 26 -0.60 -9.38 -12.08
C ASP A 26 -0.01 -10.79 -12.15
N GLY A 27 1.28 -10.96 -11.87
CA GLY A 27 1.90 -12.28 -11.73
C GLY A 27 1.23 -13.12 -10.64
N LEU A 28 1.03 -12.56 -9.44
CA LEU A 28 0.34 -13.22 -8.33
C LEU A 28 -1.11 -13.57 -8.68
N LYS A 29 -1.85 -12.66 -9.30
CA LYS A 29 -3.22 -12.85 -9.78
C LYS A 29 -3.31 -13.95 -10.85
N ASN A 30 -2.41 -13.95 -11.81
CA ASN A 30 -2.36 -14.94 -12.87
C ASN A 30 -2.04 -16.35 -12.34
N SER A 31 -1.22 -16.46 -11.28
CA SER A 31 -0.94 -17.74 -10.62
C SER A 31 -2.12 -18.28 -9.81
N SER A 32 -2.98 -17.41 -9.27
CA SER A 32 -3.97 -17.77 -8.26
C SER A 32 -5.42 -17.43 -8.63
N GLY A 33 -5.66 -16.73 -9.75
CA GLY A 33 -6.96 -16.09 -10.05
C GLY A 33 -8.18 -17.01 -10.03
N ALA A 34 -8.07 -18.22 -10.58
CA ALA A 34 -9.18 -19.20 -10.55
C ALA A 34 -9.44 -19.77 -9.14
N ALA A 35 -8.39 -19.89 -8.32
CA ALA A 35 -8.52 -20.33 -6.94
C ALA A 35 -9.14 -19.22 -6.07
N LEU A 36 -8.71 -17.97 -6.25
CA LEU A 36 -9.22 -16.80 -5.53
C LEU A 36 -10.73 -16.59 -5.79
N LYS A 37 -11.16 -16.67 -7.04
CA LYS A 37 -12.59 -16.60 -7.38
C LYS A 37 -13.39 -17.67 -6.66
N ARG A 38 -12.92 -18.93 -6.70
CA ARG A 38 -13.59 -20.05 -5.98
C ARG A 38 -13.60 -19.85 -4.46
N VAL A 39 -12.55 -19.27 -3.88
CA VAL A 39 -12.48 -18.96 -2.44
C VAL A 39 -13.52 -17.91 -2.09
N LEU A 40 -13.64 -16.83 -2.89
CA LEU A 40 -14.66 -15.80 -2.69
C LEU A 40 -16.10 -16.35 -2.82
N GLU A 41 -16.35 -17.20 -3.80
CA GLU A 41 -17.67 -17.83 -4.02
C GLU A 41 -18.06 -18.79 -2.87
N LYS A 42 -17.08 -19.40 -2.20
CA LYS A 42 -17.29 -20.35 -1.09
C LYS A 42 -17.31 -19.70 0.29
N VAL A 43 -17.22 -18.36 0.39
CA VAL A 43 -17.30 -17.70 1.68
C VAL A 43 -18.62 -18.04 2.36
N THR A 44 -18.52 -18.70 3.49
CA THR A 44 -19.65 -19.03 4.34
C THR A 44 -20.16 -17.78 5.06
N GLY A 45 -21.38 -17.82 5.62
CA GLY A 45 -21.95 -16.69 6.39
C GLY A 45 -21.17 -16.30 7.67
N ASN A 46 -20.01 -16.89 7.92
CA ASN A 46 -19.12 -16.56 9.03
C ASN A 46 -18.30 -15.29 8.69
N VAL A 47 -18.51 -14.25 9.49
CA VAL A 47 -17.83 -12.94 9.32
C VAL A 47 -16.30 -13.08 9.39
N VAL A 48 -15.77 -13.87 10.32
CA VAL A 48 -14.32 -14.06 10.48
C VAL A 48 -13.71 -14.69 9.22
N MET A 49 -14.37 -15.71 8.67
CA MET A 49 -13.93 -16.34 7.41
C MET A 49 -14.02 -15.37 6.24
N GLY A 50 -15.03 -14.50 6.20
CA GLY A 50 -15.14 -13.45 5.20
C GLY A 50 -13.98 -12.45 5.28
N VAL A 51 -13.64 -11.99 6.48
CA VAL A 51 -12.50 -11.08 6.72
C VAL A 51 -11.18 -11.75 6.32
N LEU A 52 -10.93 -12.98 6.75
CA LEU A 52 -9.72 -13.72 6.37
C LEU A 52 -9.62 -13.92 4.86
N THR A 53 -10.74 -14.25 4.21
CA THR A 53 -10.81 -14.39 2.75
C THR A 53 -10.49 -13.06 2.05
N GLY A 54 -11.10 -11.95 2.47
CA GLY A 54 -10.84 -10.64 1.92
C GLY A 54 -9.38 -10.22 2.09
N ALA A 55 -8.80 -10.47 3.27
CA ALA A 55 -7.40 -10.20 3.55
C ALA A 55 -6.47 -11.03 2.66
N LEU A 56 -6.70 -12.33 2.56
CA LEU A 56 -5.90 -13.23 1.73
C LEU A 56 -6.00 -12.87 0.24
N VAL A 57 -7.21 -12.63 -0.26
CA VAL A 57 -7.44 -12.26 -1.67
C VAL A 57 -6.71 -10.97 -1.99
N THR A 58 -6.83 -9.95 -1.13
CA THR A 58 -6.15 -8.66 -1.33
C THR A 58 -4.64 -8.79 -1.24
N ALA A 59 -4.13 -9.57 -0.28
CA ALA A 59 -2.69 -9.84 -0.16
C ALA A 59 -2.12 -10.50 -1.41
N VAL A 60 -2.88 -11.40 -2.05
CA VAL A 60 -2.45 -12.06 -3.29
C VAL A 60 -2.64 -11.17 -4.52
N ILE A 61 -3.79 -10.48 -4.64
CA ILE A 61 -4.05 -9.57 -5.78
C ILE A 61 -3.20 -8.28 -5.69
N GLN A 62 -2.71 -7.94 -4.50
CA GLN A 62 -1.99 -6.69 -4.19
C GLN A 62 -2.84 -5.42 -4.48
N SER A 63 -4.17 -5.57 -4.52
CA SER A 63 -5.10 -4.47 -4.80
C SER A 63 -6.40 -4.65 -4.03
N SER A 64 -6.60 -3.82 -3.00
CA SER A 64 -7.87 -3.77 -2.26
C SER A 64 -9.02 -3.26 -3.15
N THR A 65 -8.76 -2.29 -4.01
CA THR A 65 -9.75 -1.78 -4.96
C THR A 65 -10.26 -2.89 -5.88
N ALA A 66 -9.36 -3.71 -6.45
CA ALA A 66 -9.75 -4.84 -7.29
C ALA A 66 -10.59 -5.88 -6.51
N THR A 67 -10.20 -6.19 -5.26
CA THR A 67 -10.96 -7.10 -4.39
C THR A 67 -12.34 -6.55 -4.07
N ILE A 68 -12.46 -5.25 -3.78
CA ILE A 68 -13.74 -4.59 -3.49
C ILE A 68 -14.63 -4.60 -4.74
N VAL A 69 -14.11 -4.20 -5.90
CA VAL A 69 -14.87 -4.19 -7.17
C VAL A 69 -15.37 -5.60 -7.52
N LEU A 70 -14.51 -6.62 -7.37
CA LEU A 70 -14.92 -8.01 -7.58
C LEU A 70 -16.02 -8.43 -6.59
N THR A 71 -15.90 -8.05 -5.32
CA THR A 71 -16.92 -8.32 -4.29
C THR A 71 -18.24 -7.63 -4.63
N LEU A 72 -18.20 -6.36 -5.10
CA LEU A 72 -19.38 -5.64 -5.53
C LEU A 72 -20.04 -6.25 -6.77
N ALA A 73 -19.27 -6.79 -7.69
CA ALA A 73 -19.78 -7.53 -8.84
C ALA A 73 -20.45 -8.84 -8.42
N LEU A 74 -19.87 -9.61 -7.49
CA LEU A 74 -20.43 -10.87 -6.98
C LEU A 74 -21.72 -10.66 -6.19
N ILE A 75 -21.83 -9.60 -5.38
CA ILE A 75 -23.10 -9.25 -4.71
C ILE A 75 -24.14 -8.78 -5.72
N GLY A 76 -23.74 -8.03 -6.75
CA GLY A 76 -24.62 -7.60 -7.83
C GLY A 76 -25.18 -8.77 -8.63
N ALA A 77 -24.39 -9.84 -8.80
CA ALA A 77 -24.77 -11.08 -9.45
C ALA A 77 -25.57 -12.05 -8.54
N GLY A 78 -25.81 -11.67 -7.27
CA GLY A 78 -26.53 -12.55 -6.31
C GLY A 78 -25.73 -13.74 -5.80
N VAL A 79 -24.41 -13.79 -6.06
CA VAL A 79 -23.51 -14.87 -5.59
C VAL A 79 -23.17 -14.68 -4.11
N LEU A 80 -23.01 -13.43 -3.65
CA LEU A 80 -22.76 -13.07 -2.26
C LEU A 80 -23.95 -12.33 -1.67
N ASN A 81 -24.19 -12.52 -0.38
CA ASN A 81 -25.11 -11.68 0.38
C ASN A 81 -24.36 -10.47 1.00
N LEU A 82 -25.12 -9.49 1.51
CA LEU A 82 -24.57 -8.27 2.08
C LEU A 82 -23.58 -8.54 3.23
N ARG A 83 -23.87 -9.48 4.12
CA ARG A 83 -23.01 -9.83 5.26
C ARG A 83 -21.66 -10.38 4.80
N GLN A 84 -21.67 -11.24 3.81
CA GLN A 84 -20.46 -11.79 3.20
C GLN A 84 -19.64 -10.70 2.51
N ALA A 85 -20.28 -9.88 1.68
CA ALA A 85 -19.61 -8.80 0.97
C ALA A 85 -18.95 -7.80 1.92
N VAL A 86 -19.67 -7.36 2.97
CA VAL A 86 -19.13 -6.45 4.00
C VAL A 86 -17.90 -7.05 4.68
N SER A 87 -17.96 -8.34 5.09
CA SER A 87 -16.83 -8.98 5.77
C SER A 87 -15.60 -9.11 4.85
N ILE A 88 -15.80 -9.43 3.57
CA ILE A 88 -14.71 -9.47 2.58
C ILE A 88 -14.08 -8.09 2.39
N VAL A 89 -14.88 -7.04 2.29
CA VAL A 89 -14.39 -5.65 2.14
C VAL A 89 -13.60 -5.19 3.36
N MET A 90 -14.05 -5.53 4.57
CA MET A 90 -13.27 -5.27 5.80
C MET A 90 -11.92 -6.01 5.76
N GLY A 91 -11.92 -7.26 5.30
CA GLY A 91 -10.71 -8.05 5.11
C GLY A 91 -9.77 -7.44 4.07
N ALA A 92 -10.32 -6.89 2.98
CA ALA A 92 -9.53 -6.25 1.94
C ALA A 92 -8.68 -5.08 2.47
N ASN A 93 -9.21 -4.29 3.41
CA ASN A 93 -8.44 -3.24 4.08
C ASN A 93 -7.24 -3.81 4.86
N ILE A 94 -7.44 -4.94 5.56
CA ILE A 94 -6.36 -5.62 6.27
C ILE A 94 -5.32 -6.16 5.28
N GLY A 95 -5.76 -6.74 4.16
CA GLY A 95 -4.87 -7.30 3.13
C GLY A 95 -3.92 -6.27 2.51
N THR A 96 -4.32 -5.00 2.45
CA THR A 96 -3.47 -3.91 1.96
C THR A 96 -2.21 -3.72 2.82
N THR A 97 -2.28 -4.05 4.11
CA THR A 97 -1.11 -3.94 5.00
C THR A 97 0.01 -4.90 4.60
N VAL A 98 -0.30 -6.02 3.95
CA VAL A 98 0.71 -6.97 3.44
C VAL A 98 1.61 -6.29 2.40
N THR A 99 1.04 -5.47 1.51
CA THR A 99 1.82 -4.69 0.54
C THR A 99 2.76 -3.70 1.24
N ALA A 100 2.25 -2.99 2.27
CA ALA A 100 3.08 -2.10 3.07
C ALA A 100 4.23 -2.83 3.78
N GLN A 101 4.00 -4.06 4.26
CA GLN A 101 5.06 -4.89 4.86
C GLN A 101 6.09 -5.35 3.81
N ILE A 102 5.69 -5.64 2.57
CA ILE A 102 6.62 -5.94 1.49
C ILE A 102 7.52 -4.72 1.21
N ILE A 103 6.94 -3.53 1.14
CA ILE A 103 7.69 -2.27 0.93
C ILE A 103 8.67 -2.05 2.09
N ARG A 104 8.26 -2.35 3.33
CA ARG A 104 9.11 -2.25 4.52
C ARG A 104 10.36 -3.14 4.44
N LEU A 105 10.35 -4.22 3.69
CA LEU A 105 11.57 -5.00 3.45
C LEU A 105 12.70 -4.13 2.87
N GLY A 106 12.35 -3.04 2.17
CA GLY A 106 13.30 -2.07 1.64
C GLY A 106 14.13 -1.31 2.69
N SER A 107 13.69 -1.30 3.95
CA SER A 107 14.41 -0.66 5.04
C SER A 107 15.31 -1.61 5.84
N ILE A 108 15.38 -2.89 5.48
CA ILE A 108 16.27 -3.86 6.14
C ILE A 108 17.70 -3.57 5.68
N GLN A 109 18.53 -3.11 6.62
CA GLN A 109 19.97 -2.91 6.41
C GLN A 109 20.74 -4.07 7.04
N SER A 110 21.81 -4.51 6.38
CA SER A 110 22.65 -5.58 6.89
C SER A 110 23.67 -5.04 7.91
N ASP A 111 23.57 -5.48 9.16
CA ASP A 111 24.56 -5.19 10.22
C ASP A 111 25.83 -6.05 10.11
N GLY A 112 26.28 -6.37 8.89
CA GLY A 112 27.48 -7.15 8.61
C GLY A 112 27.30 -8.69 8.70
N SER A 113 26.11 -9.21 8.98
CA SER A 113 25.79 -10.63 8.91
C SER A 113 25.52 -11.03 7.45
N TRP A 114 26.20 -12.09 6.96
CA TRP A 114 26.00 -12.58 5.59
C TRP A 114 24.55 -13.03 5.31
N LEU A 115 23.83 -13.49 6.33
CA LEU A 115 22.40 -13.83 6.23
C LEU A 115 21.55 -12.59 6.02
N LEU A 116 21.79 -11.52 6.79
CA LEU A 116 21.07 -10.25 6.63
C LEU A 116 21.39 -9.59 5.30
N TRP A 117 22.65 -9.70 4.80
CA TRP A 117 23.03 -9.22 3.49
C TRP A 117 22.22 -9.87 2.34
N LEU A 118 21.87 -11.17 2.46
CA LEU A 118 21.00 -11.82 1.48
C LEU A 118 19.57 -11.26 1.47
N PHE A 119 19.09 -10.73 2.62
CA PHE A 119 17.76 -10.13 2.76
C PHE A 119 17.77 -8.61 2.57
N ASP A 120 18.95 -8.02 2.41
CA ASP A 120 19.08 -6.62 2.03
C ASP A 120 18.48 -6.39 0.64
N THR A 121 17.67 -5.36 0.50
CA THR A 121 16.99 -5.07 -0.76
C THR A 121 17.92 -4.70 -1.89
N ASP A 122 19.08 -4.11 -1.58
CA ASP A 122 20.13 -3.83 -2.56
C ASP A 122 20.74 -5.11 -3.15
N THR A 123 20.57 -6.25 -2.46
CA THR A 123 20.97 -7.59 -2.93
C THR A 123 19.78 -8.35 -3.51
N LEU A 124 18.64 -8.37 -2.81
CA LEU A 124 17.46 -9.12 -3.23
C LEU A 124 16.86 -8.62 -4.54
N ALA A 125 16.79 -7.31 -4.74
CA ALA A 125 16.17 -6.75 -5.93
C ALA A 125 16.93 -7.12 -7.22
N PRO A 126 18.26 -6.95 -7.31
CA PRO A 126 19.03 -7.45 -8.46
C PRO A 126 18.94 -8.96 -8.65
N ILE A 127 18.98 -9.76 -7.58
CA ILE A 127 18.83 -11.22 -7.66
C ILE A 127 17.47 -11.58 -8.24
N ALA A 128 16.40 -10.96 -7.75
CA ALA A 128 15.06 -11.19 -8.28
C ALA A 128 14.96 -10.83 -9.77
N LEU A 129 15.55 -9.70 -10.20
CA LEU A 129 15.61 -9.31 -11.61
C LEU A 129 16.33 -10.35 -12.45
N ILE A 130 17.49 -10.84 -12.01
CA ILE A 130 18.26 -11.88 -12.71
C ILE A 130 17.42 -13.16 -12.85
N ILE A 131 16.85 -13.64 -11.75
CA ILE A 131 15.97 -14.83 -11.75
C ILE A 131 14.80 -14.61 -12.71
N GLY A 132 14.13 -13.47 -12.62
CA GLY A 132 12.98 -13.13 -13.45
C GLY A 132 13.31 -13.14 -14.94
N ILE A 133 14.40 -12.49 -15.36
CA ILE A 133 14.86 -12.45 -16.74
C ILE A 133 15.24 -13.84 -17.23
N VAL A 134 15.97 -14.63 -16.44
CA VAL A 134 16.33 -16.01 -16.80
C VAL A 134 15.06 -16.85 -17.01
N LEU A 135 14.08 -16.74 -16.14
CA LEU A 135 12.81 -17.47 -16.27
C LEU A 135 12.04 -17.07 -17.52
N LEU A 136 11.98 -15.78 -17.86
CA LEU A 136 11.25 -15.29 -19.03
C LEU A 136 11.94 -15.62 -20.35
N MET A 137 13.27 -15.49 -20.40
CA MET A 137 14.01 -15.64 -21.65
C MET A 137 14.35 -17.09 -21.99
N PHE A 138 14.67 -17.91 -20.99
CA PHE A 138 15.20 -19.25 -21.21
C PHE A 138 14.22 -20.39 -20.95
N ILE A 139 13.16 -20.15 -20.13
CA ILE A 139 12.20 -21.19 -19.76
C ILE A 139 10.81 -20.82 -20.30
N LYS A 140 10.49 -21.40 -21.48
CA LYS A 140 9.22 -21.18 -22.20
C LYS A 140 8.07 -21.97 -21.57
N SER A 141 7.63 -21.63 -20.36
CA SER A 141 6.44 -22.22 -19.76
C SER A 141 5.56 -21.12 -19.16
N LYS A 142 4.23 -21.31 -19.18
CA LYS A 142 3.27 -20.34 -18.59
C LYS A 142 3.57 -20.09 -17.11
N ARG A 143 3.97 -21.12 -16.37
CA ARG A 143 4.30 -21.01 -14.94
C ARG A 143 5.61 -20.23 -14.74
N SER A 144 6.59 -20.45 -15.59
CA SER A 144 7.86 -19.72 -15.56
C SER A 144 7.66 -18.24 -15.83
N ASN A 145 6.85 -17.90 -16.84
CA ASN A 145 6.54 -16.50 -17.15
C ASN A 145 5.89 -15.81 -15.95
N THR A 146 4.89 -16.45 -15.31
CA THR A 146 4.21 -15.88 -14.13
C THR A 146 5.19 -15.66 -12.96
N ILE A 147 6.07 -16.61 -12.67
CA ILE A 147 7.07 -16.45 -11.61
C ILE A 147 8.10 -15.37 -12.01
N GLY A 148 8.48 -15.35 -13.30
CA GLY A 148 9.36 -14.32 -13.85
C GLY A 148 8.80 -12.91 -13.68
N ASP A 149 7.52 -12.71 -13.98
CA ASP A 149 6.82 -11.42 -13.80
C ASP A 149 6.82 -10.99 -12.32
N ILE A 150 6.57 -11.93 -11.39
CA ILE A 150 6.61 -11.65 -9.95
C ILE A 150 8.02 -11.21 -9.53
N CYS A 151 9.05 -11.92 -9.96
CA CYS A 151 10.44 -11.61 -9.62
C CYS A 151 10.88 -10.26 -10.21
N ILE A 152 10.53 -9.99 -11.47
CA ILE A 152 10.86 -8.72 -12.12
C ILE A 152 10.08 -7.58 -11.45
N GLY A 153 8.78 -7.77 -11.19
CA GLY A 153 7.96 -6.78 -10.52
C GLY A 153 8.52 -6.41 -9.15
N PHE A 154 8.93 -7.40 -8.36
CA PHE A 154 9.59 -7.20 -7.08
C PHE A 154 10.89 -6.38 -7.24
N GLY A 155 11.76 -6.78 -8.16
CA GLY A 155 13.03 -6.07 -8.37
C GLY A 155 12.85 -4.63 -8.85
N ILE A 156 11.95 -4.40 -9.83
CA ILE A 156 11.64 -3.05 -10.34
C ILE A 156 11.03 -2.17 -9.24
N LEU A 157 10.18 -2.74 -8.37
CA LEU A 157 9.60 -2.02 -7.24
C LEU A 157 10.69 -1.40 -6.37
N PHE A 158 11.70 -2.18 -5.95
CA PHE A 158 12.77 -1.68 -5.07
C PHE A 158 13.74 -0.76 -5.81
N VAL A 159 14.04 -1.00 -7.08
CA VAL A 159 14.80 -0.04 -7.91
C VAL A 159 14.06 1.30 -7.98
N GLY A 160 12.73 1.27 -8.13
CA GLY A 160 11.89 2.45 -8.11
C GLY A 160 11.95 3.20 -6.76
N LEU A 161 11.89 2.47 -5.63
CA LEU A 161 12.03 3.04 -4.29
C LEU A 161 13.41 3.72 -4.11
N ASN A 162 14.50 3.05 -4.50
CA ASN A 162 15.84 3.62 -4.39
C ASN A 162 16.01 4.87 -5.26
N LEU A 163 15.45 4.87 -6.46
CA LEU A 163 15.47 6.05 -7.34
C LEU A 163 14.64 7.20 -6.76
N MET A 164 13.49 6.90 -6.13
CA MET A 164 12.70 7.91 -5.42
C MET A 164 13.48 8.50 -4.24
N THR A 165 14.15 7.67 -3.43
CA THR A 165 14.99 8.11 -2.30
C THR A 165 16.07 9.08 -2.78
N SER A 166 16.80 8.71 -3.83
CA SER A 166 17.84 9.57 -4.45
C SER A 166 17.25 10.88 -5.00
N GLY A 167 16.00 10.86 -5.45
CA GLY A 167 15.29 12.07 -5.90
C GLY A 167 14.86 12.97 -4.75
N VAL A 168 14.58 12.42 -3.55
CA VAL A 168 14.18 13.20 -2.37
C VAL A 168 15.38 13.82 -1.65
N GLU A 169 16.50 13.11 -1.57
CA GLU A 169 17.70 13.55 -0.85
C GLU A 169 18.11 15.01 -1.14
N PRO A 170 18.23 15.48 -2.39
CA PRO A 170 18.62 16.85 -2.68
C PRO A 170 17.55 17.90 -2.31
N LEU A 171 16.30 17.45 -2.08
CA LEU A 171 15.19 18.32 -1.69
C LEU A 171 15.16 18.55 -0.18
N VAL A 172 15.69 17.62 0.61
CA VAL A 172 15.77 17.74 2.06
C VAL A 172 16.59 18.97 2.44
N GLY A 173 16.05 19.80 3.35
CA GLY A 173 16.69 21.04 3.77
C GLY A 173 16.37 22.26 2.90
N THR A 174 15.70 22.09 1.75
CA THR A 174 15.17 23.24 1.00
C THR A 174 13.99 23.90 1.73
N ASP A 175 13.81 25.21 1.54
CA ASP A 175 12.69 25.94 2.16
C ASP A 175 11.33 25.33 1.83
N ALA A 176 11.16 24.84 0.61
CA ALA A 176 9.94 24.16 0.17
C ALA A 176 9.70 22.84 0.94
N PHE A 177 10.74 22.04 1.15
CA PHE A 177 10.65 20.80 1.90
C PHE A 177 10.39 21.06 3.39
N ILE A 178 11.05 22.03 3.99
CA ILE A 178 10.82 22.45 5.37
C ILE A 178 9.37 22.94 5.55
N ALA A 179 8.84 23.72 4.61
CA ALA A 179 7.45 24.15 4.63
C ALA A 179 6.48 22.98 4.52
N PHE A 180 6.78 21.98 3.68
CA PHE A 180 6.01 20.74 3.55
C PHE A 180 5.98 19.94 4.86
N VAL A 181 7.13 19.75 5.52
CA VAL A 181 7.19 19.05 6.80
C VAL A 181 6.40 19.80 7.88
N ARG A 182 6.50 21.14 7.92
CA ARG A 182 5.69 21.96 8.82
C ARG A 182 4.19 21.84 8.56
N PHE A 183 3.79 21.74 7.29
CA PHE A 183 2.39 21.50 6.90
C PHE A 183 1.90 20.14 7.44
N LEU A 184 2.69 19.08 7.34
CA LEU A 184 2.36 17.74 7.84
C LEU A 184 2.33 17.66 9.38
N ASN A 185 2.92 18.60 10.09
CA ASN A 185 2.86 18.63 11.56
C ASN A 185 1.44 18.86 12.12
N ASN A 186 0.53 19.41 11.29
CA ASN A 186 -0.88 19.48 11.63
C ASN A 186 -1.58 18.19 11.17
N PRO A 187 -2.18 17.41 12.10
CA PRO A 187 -2.82 16.13 11.75
C PRO A 187 -3.92 16.24 10.69
N LEU A 188 -4.69 17.34 10.68
CA LEU A 188 -5.75 17.54 9.68
C LEU A 188 -5.17 17.71 8.28
N PHE A 189 -4.07 18.43 8.14
CA PHE A 189 -3.38 18.58 6.86
C PHE A 189 -2.71 17.29 6.43
N GLY A 190 -2.17 16.51 7.38
CA GLY A 190 -1.66 15.17 7.12
C GLY A 190 -2.74 14.24 6.54
N ILE A 191 -3.93 14.21 7.15
CA ILE A 191 -5.07 13.43 6.65
C ILE A 191 -5.47 13.90 5.25
N LEU A 192 -5.63 15.21 5.05
CA LEU A 192 -6.01 15.77 3.76
C LEU A 192 -4.98 15.45 2.67
N PHE A 193 -3.70 15.57 2.98
CA PHE A 193 -2.61 15.22 2.08
C PHE A 193 -2.66 13.74 1.67
N GLY A 194 -2.74 12.81 2.64
CA GLY A 194 -2.84 11.39 2.37
C GLY A 194 -4.07 11.02 1.54
N LEU A 195 -5.23 11.63 1.84
CA LEU A 195 -6.46 11.45 1.09
C LEU A 195 -6.31 11.92 -0.36
N VAL A 196 -5.90 13.17 -0.57
CA VAL A 196 -5.77 13.78 -1.91
C VAL A 196 -4.75 13.01 -2.74
N LEU A 197 -3.59 12.70 -2.16
CA LEU A 197 -2.53 11.96 -2.85
C LEU A 197 -3.02 10.58 -3.28
N THR A 198 -3.74 9.84 -2.42
CA THR A 198 -4.30 8.53 -2.75
C THR A 198 -5.36 8.63 -3.85
N VAL A 199 -6.18 9.67 -3.85
CA VAL A 199 -7.18 9.89 -4.93
C VAL A 199 -6.50 10.16 -6.27
N ILE A 200 -5.39 10.90 -6.28
CA ILE A 200 -4.62 11.19 -7.50
C ILE A 200 -3.92 9.93 -8.00
N VAL A 201 -3.20 9.25 -7.12
CA VAL A 201 -2.39 8.06 -7.46
C VAL A 201 -3.28 6.83 -7.71
N GLN A 202 -4.50 6.80 -7.18
CA GLN A 202 -5.45 5.67 -7.25
C GLN A 202 -4.92 4.38 -6.61
N SER A 203 -3.87 4.47 -5.78
CA SER A 203 -3.23 3.34 -5.11
C SER A 203 -2.78 3.73 -3.70
N SER A 204 -3.43 3.16 -2.70
CA SER A 204 -3.06 3.35 -1.30
C SER A 204 -1.68 2.77 -0.98
N SER A 205 -1.37 1.60 -1.54
CA SER A 205 -0.06 0.96 -1.35
C SER A 205 1.08 1.83 -1.91
N ALA A 206 0.86 2.42 -3.09
CA ALA A 206 1.84 3.33 -3.69
C ALA A 206 2.01 4.61 -2.86
N THR A 207 0.91 5.14 -2.33
CA THR A 207 0.96 6.34 -1.49
C THR A 207 1.69 6.07 -0.16
N VAL A 208 1.50 4.88 0.43
CA VAL A 208 2.28 4.43 1.60
C VAL A 208 3.76 4.32 1.25
N GLY A 209 4.08 3.71 0.10
CA GLY A 209 5.47 3.61 -0.37
C GLY A 209 6.15 4.96 -0.55
N MET A 210 5.44 5.95 -1.15
CA MET A 210 5.95 7.31 -1.26
C MET A 210 6.21 7.95 0.11
N LEU A 211 5.27 7.80 1.06
CA LEU A 211 5.45 8.31 2.42
C LEU A 211 6.66 7.67 3.09
N GLN A 212 6.80 6.36 2.97
CA GLN A 212 7.91 5.60 3.52
C GLN A 212 9.24 6.03 2.91
N THR A 213 9.30 6.19 1.59
CA THR A 213 10.50 6.70 0.89
C THR A 213 10.92 8.06 1.41
N VAL A 214 9.99 9.01 1.53
CA VAL A 214 10.31 10.35 2.05
C VAL A 214 10.75 10.28 3.52
N ALA A 215 10.10 9.44 4.32
CA ALA A 215 10.40 9.29 5.74
C ALA A 215 11.76 8.61 5.99
N SER A 216 12.21 7.73 5.10
CA SER A 216 13.49 7.02 5.23
C SER A 216 14.71 7.85 4.84
N VAL A 217 14.52 9.01 4.17
CA VAL A 217 15.66 9.88 3.81
C VAL A 217 16.26 10.52 5.08
N PRO A 218 17.57 10.37 5.32
CA PRO A 218 18.22 10.99 6.47
C PRO A 218 18.01 12.51 6.50
N GLY A 219 17.57 13.02 7.65
CA GLY A 219 17.31 14.45 7.82
C GLY A 219 15.95 14.95 7.30
N ALA A 220 15.10 14.10 6.71
CA ALA A 220 13.77 14.47 6.25
C ALA A 220 12.86 14.98 7.40
N GLY A 221 13.09 14.52 8.64
CA GLY A 221 12.36 15.02 9.81
C GLY A 221 10.90 14.60 9.86
N ILE A 222 10.49 13.59 9.09
CA ILE A 222 9.15 13.00 9.15
C ILE A 222 9.07 12.13 10.40
N THR A 223 8.24 12.52 11.35
CA THR A 223 8.05 11.79 12.62
C THR A 223 6.84 10.87 12.54
N PHE A 224 6.77 9.90 13.47
CA PHE A 224 5.58 9.05 13.60
C PHE A 224 4.30 9.87 13.82
N ALA A 225 4.39 10.97 14.59
CA ALA A 225 3.26 11.86 14.83
C ALA A 225 2.73 12.54 13.55
N MET A 226 3.56 12.70 12.53
CA MET A 226 3.18 13.23 11.20
C MET A 226 2.71 12.10 10.27
N ALA A 227 3.39 10.96 10.29
CA ALA A 227 3.13 9.86 9.36
C ALA A 227 1.76 9.20 9.60
N TYR A 228 1.36 8.92 10.86
CA TYR A 228 0.11 8.20 11.10
C TYR A 228 -1.15 8.96 10.65
N PRO A 229 -1.30 10.31 10.79
CA PRO A 229 -2.42 11.02 10.20
C PRO A 229 -2.46 10.92 8.67
N VAL A 230 -1.29 10.95 8.00
CA VAL A 230 -1.20 10.75 6.55
C VAL A 230 -1.70 9.35 6.17
N ILE A 231 -1.31 8.30 6.90
CA ILE A 231 -1.79 6.93 6.69
C ILE A 231 -3.31 6.85 6.87
N MET A 232 -3.87 7.53 7.88
CA MET A 232 -5.32 7.58 8.06
C MET A 232 -6.01 8.27 6.86
N GLY A 233 -5.40 9.32 6.32
CA GLY A 233 -5.86 9.98 5.09
C GLY A 233 -5.79 9.07 3.87
N ILE A 234 -4.73 8.27 3.74
CA ILE A 234 -4.58 7.27 2.67
C ILE A 234 -5.73 6.26 2.70
N ASN A 235 -6.10 5.77 3.88
CA ASN A 235 -7.24 4.86 4.04
C ASN A 235 -8.57 5.50 3.62
N LEU A 236 -8.78 6.78 3.93
CA LEU A 236 -9.96 7.52 3.48
C LEU A 236 -9.95 7.73 1.96
N GLY A 237 -8.77 7.95 1.36
CA GLY A 237 -8.62 8.10 -0.09
C GLY A 237 -9.10 6.87 -0.87
N THR A 238 -8.87 5.66 -0.36
CA THR A 238 -9.39 4.41 -0.94
C THR A 238 -10.93 4.34 -0.95
N CYS A 239 -11.60 5.05 -0.06
CA CYS A 239 -13.06 5.10 -0.04
C CYS A 239 -13.63 5.87 -1.21
N VAL A 240 -12.89 6.85 -1.76
CA VAL A 240 -13.34 7.63 -2.92
C VAL A 240 -13.49 6.75 -4.15
N THR A 241 -12.53 5.85 -4.40
CA THR A 241 -12.61 4.90 -5.51
C THR A 241 -13.81 3.96 -5.36
N THR A 242 -14.08 3.46 -4.14
CA THR A 242 -15.26 2.66 -3.85
C THR A 242 -16.55 3.45 -4.07
N ALA A 243 -16.61 4.70 -3.63
CA ALA A 243 -17.76 5.58 -3.85
C ALA A 243 -18.04 5.78 -5.34
N MET A 244 -17.01 5.99 -6.15
CA MET A 244 -17.13 6.13 -7.61
C MET A 244 -17.72 4.86 -8.24
N VAL A 245 -17.19 3.68 -7.90
CA VAL A 245 -17.69 2.38 -8.41
C VAL A 245 -19.15 2.14 -7.99
N CYS A 246 -19.51 2.46 -6.75
CA CYS A 246 -20.87 2.30 -6.25
C CYS A 246 -21.87 3.30 -6.82
N SER A 247 -21.40 4.43 -7.36
CA SER A 247 -22.27 5.46 -7.92
C SER A 247 -22.82 5.09 -9.29
N ILE A 248 -22.12 4.24 -10.06
CA ILE A 248 -22.45 3.91 -11.45
C ILE A 248 -23.07 2.51 -11.52
N GLY A 249 -24.37 2.42 -11.79
CA GLY A 249 -25.06 1.17 -12.18
C GLY A 249 -25.08 0.02 -11.15
N SER A 250 -24.68 0.26 -9.90
CA SER A 250 -24.56 -0.78 -8.87
C SER A 250 -25.91 -1.19 -8.25
N SER A 251 -26.04 -2.46 -7.87
CA SER A 251 -27.21 -2.98 -7.13
C SER A 251 -27.36 -2.28 -5.76
N LYS A 252 -28.57 -2.37 -5.16
CA LYS A 252 -28.81 -1.79 -3.83
C LYS A 252 -27.84 -2.32 -2.77
N ASP A 253 -27.54 -3.60 -2.79
CA ASP A 253 -26.66 -4.23 -1.79
C ASP A 253 -25.18 -3.93 -2.06
N ALA A 254 -24.78 -3.73 -3.33
CA ALA A 254 -23.46 -3.22 -3.67
C ALA A 254 -23.27 -1.78 -3.12
N LYS A 255 -24.26 -0.90 -3.29
CA LYS A 255 -24.25 0.45 -2.72
C LYS A 255 -24.17 0.43 -1.19
N ARG A 256 -24.93 -0.45 -0.52
CA ARG A 256 -24.88 -0.63 0.93
C ARG A 256 -23.49 -1.08 1.38
N THR A 257 -22.89 -2.03 0.67
CA THR A 257 -21.51 -2.50 0.96
C THR A 257 -20.51 -1.34 0.83
N GLY A 258 -20.63 -0.52 -0.20
CA GLY A 258 -19.78 0.68 -0.37
C GLY A 258 -19.96 1.71 0.76
N VAL A 259 -21.21 1.97 1.18
CA VAL A 259 -21.48 2.86 2.32
C VAL A 259 -20.85 2.32 3.61
N VAL A 260 -20.96 1.02 3.86
CA VAL A 260 -20.34 0.37 5.04
C VAL A 260 -18.82 0.50 4.97
N HIS A 261 -18.20 0.32 3.79
CA HIS A 261 -16.76 0.51 3.62
C HIS A 261 -16.32 1.94 3.97
N ILE A 262 -17.03 2.94 3.45
CA ILE A 262 -16.74 4.36 3.75
C ILE A 262 -16.93 4.65 5.24
N ALA A 263 -18.05 4.20 5.82
CA ALA A 263 -18.34 4.39 7.24
C ALA A 263 -17.28 3.72 8.12
N PHE A 264 -16.88 2.48 7.80
CA PHE A 264 -15.85 1.74 8.53
C PHE A 264 -14.52 2.49 8.55
N ASN A 265 -14.03 2.96 7.40
CA ASN A 265 -12.77 3.70 7.32
C ASN A 265 -12.87 5.06 8.00
N THR A 266 -14.00 5.77 7.86
CA THR A 266 -14.20 7.07 8.50
C THR A 266 -14.25 6.94 10.02
N ILE A 267 -15.05 6.02 10.54
CA ILE A 267 -15.17 5.76 11.98
C ILE A 267 -13.83 5.27 12.53
N GLY A 268 -13.16 4.34 11.81
CA GLY A 268 -11.85 3.83 12.18
C GLY A 268 -10.81 4.94 12.26
N THR A 269 -10.78 5.84 11.28
CA THR A 269 -9.88 7.00 11.28
C THR A 269 -10.13 7.90 12.52
N ILE A 270 -11.39 8.24 12.79
CA ILE A 270 -11.73 9.10 13.95
C ILE A 270 -11.32 8.40 15.24
N LEU A 271 -11.71 7.14 15.43
CA LEU A 271 -11.39 6.38 16.64
C LEU A 271 -9.88 6.24 16.85
N PHE A 272 -9.13 5.95 15.78
CA PHE A 272 -7.70 5.77 15.88
C PHE A 272 -6.96 7.09 16.18
N LEU A 273 -7.38 8.20 15.58
CA LEU A 273 -6.85 9.53 15.88
C LEU A 273 -7.12 9.93 17.34
N LEU A 274 -8.34 9.67 17.84
CA LEU A 274 -8.68 9.91 19.23
C LEU A 274 -7.84 9.04 20.17
N LEU A 275 -7.74 7.74 19.86
CA LEU A 275 -6.94 6.79 20.64
C LEU A 275 -5.48 7.26 20.72
N MET A 276 -4.86 7.59 19.59
CA MET A 276 -3.46 8.04 19.54
C MET A 276 -3.27 9.36 20.30
N THR A 277 -4.24 10.27 20.22
CA THR A 277 -4.21 11.52 20.98
C THR A 277 -4.28 11.27 22.50
N VAL A 278 -5.13 10.33 22.93
CA VAL A 278 -5.24 9.93 24.33
C VAL A 278 -3.96 9.24 24.82
N LEU A 279 -3.44 8.30 24.05
CA LEU A 279 -2.20 7.57 24.37
C LEU A 279 -1.01 8.53 24.52
N ARG A 280 -0.92 9.53 23.64
CA ARG A 280 0.10 10.59 23.72
C ARG A 280 -0.07 11.43 24.99
N LYS A 281 -1.28 11.83 25.35
CA LYS A 281 -1.56 12.61 26.58
C LYS A 281 -1.31 11.81 27.86
N LEU A 282 -1.56 10.50 27.83
CA LEU A 282 -1.31 9.59 28.95
C LEU A 282 0.15 9.14 29.04
N SER A 283 1.01 9.61 28.15
CA SER A 283 2.44 9.21 28.07
C SER A 283 2.65 7.70 28.07
N VAL A 284 1.70 6.94 27.46
CA VAL A 284 1.79 5.48 27.33
C VAL A 284 3.01 5.09 26.49
N PHE A 285 3.34 5.91 25.51
CA PHE A 285 4.60 5.83 24.76
C PHE A 285 5.51 6.97 25.19
N SER A 286 6.84 6.73 25.19
CA SER A 286 7.81 7.78 25.50
C SER A 286 7.67 8.99 24.57
N ALA A 287 8.03 10.18 25.07
CA ALA A 287 8.05 11.38 24.22
C ALA A 287 8.90 11.17 22.96
N GLU A 288 10.00 10.43 23.10
CA GLU A 288 10.92 10.03 22.02
C GLU A 288 10.21 9.21 20.92
N PHE A 289 9.30 8.30 21.28
CA PHE A 289 8.52 7.51 20.31
C PHE A 289 7.74 8.41 19.31
N TRP A 290 7.16 9.52 19.79
CA TRP A 290 6.36 10.41 18.96
C TRP A 290 7.19 11.33 18.05
N VAL A 291 8.43 11.61 18.46
CA VAL A 291 9.36 12.54 17.80
C VAL A 291 10.42 11.79 17.01
N ARG A 292 10.60 10.50 17.31
CA ARG A 292 11.53 9.66 16.54
C ARG A 292 11.15 9.74 15.07
N SER A 293 12.15 10.05 14.24
CA SER A 293 12.03 9.89 12.80
C SER A 293 11.56 8.47 12.52
N VAL A 294 10.71 8.30 11.52
CA VAL A 294 10.23 6.98 11.12
C VAL A 294 11.37 6.29 10.38
N ASP A 295 12.46 6.05 11.07
CA ASP A 295 13.50 5.12 10.65
C ASP A 295 12.88 3.73 10.79
N LEU A 296 12.21 3.31 9.73
CA LEU A 296 11.57 2.00 9.62
C LEU A 296 12.56 0.97 9.14
#